data_5e336e08aed0311c94cdfbdb38962cca
#
_entry.id   5e336e08aed0311c94cdfbdb38962cca
#
_cell.length_a   1.000
_cell.length_b   1.000
_cell.length_c   1.000
_cell.angle_alpha   90.00
_cell.angle_beta   90.00
_cell.angle_gamma   90.00
#
_symmetry.space_group_name_H-M   'P 1'
#
loop_
_entity.id
_entity.type
_entity.pdbx_description
1 polymer ?
#
loop_
_entity_poly.entity_id
_entity_poly.type
_entity_poly.pdbx_seq_one_letter_code
_entity_poly.pdbx_strand_id
1 'polypeptide(L)'
;TYSVIIGTVVFQGFTAGWIGKILKVIEPKPTGWLLVGAHRLAQQVAEFLSSHRISVTLLDTNIKCVSMARKRGLNAIFTNAVTVSSDEFPEFYGVGNVLAVTTNEDLNELACQRLSQSMGRAMMYKWSSTPVADDDDKRNYISSGIPVWTNLRLSRMVTMCIEGADITITIVKYDPKKGVIPENVLMCYSDRGFYPYVPEILSEDAEFLAFNQFDVGLDLQLDPDWVIVSEAKNLAEVFGELLTRLHHAIPDLDTEWLINHLIALEHEYSSVIGHGVALPHTYIDGIERSLLMVAKMNKPVICQHGTDEIDYVVLLLSPKDKPEVHIKALSEISKFIVNDDNRKKLASAQTKSDLITILFPDRKKEK
;
A
#
# COMPACT_ATOMS: atom_id res chain seq x y z
N THR A 1 68.88 -10.66 9.02
CA THR A 1 68.11 -9.95 7.97
C THR A 1 66.68 -10.48 7.84
N TYR A 2 66.47 -11.80 7.74
CA TYR A 2 65.13 -12.41 7.58
C TYR A 2 64.20 -12.16 8.79
N SER A 3 64.74 -12.20 10.00
CA SER A 3 63.97 -11.98 11.24
C SER A 3 63.40 -10.53 11.33
N VAL A 4 64.14 -9.57 10.79
CA VAL A 4 63.70 -8.15 10.76
C VAL A 4 62.58 -7.98 9.74
N ILE A 5 62.70 -8.63 8.58
CA ILE A 5 61.65 -8.55 7.54
C ILE A 5 60.37 -9.18 8.06
N ILE A 6 60.46 -10.38 8.66
CA ILE A 6 59.26 -11.04 9.24
C ILE A 6 58.66 -10.19 10.36
N GLY A 7 59.49 -9.64 11.25
CA GLY A 7 59.04 -8.80 12.34
C GLY A 7 58.34 -7.53 11.87
N THR A 8 58.86 -6.86 10.86
CA THR A 8 58.20 -5.66 10.29
C THR A 8 56.89 -5.96 9.58
N VAL A 9 56.81 -7.04 8.81
CA VAL A 9 55.57 -7.44 8.13
C VAL A 9 54.48 -7.82 9.14
N VAL A 10 54.86 -8.60 10.17
CA VAL A 10 53.91 -8.95 11.23
C VAL A 10 53.45 -7.71 12.01
N PHE A 11 54.36 -6.83 12.37
CA PHE A 11 54.06 -5.59 13.09
C PHE A 11 53.15 -4.68 12.24
N GLN A 12 53.45 -4.50 10.95
CA GLN A 12 52.60 -3.72 10.03
C GLN A 12 51.22 -4.34 9.87
N GLY A 13 51.13 -5.68 9.75
CA GLY A 13 49.87 -6.39 9.66
C GLY A 13 48.96 -6.21 10.88
N PHE A 14 49.53 -6.30 12.07
CA PHE A 14 48.79 -6.10 13.32
C PHE A 14 48.42 -4.62 13.57
N THR A 15 49.28 -3.68 13.21
CA THR A 15 49.04 -2.24 13.49
C THR A 15 48.24 -1.54 12.43
N ALA A 16 48.23 -1.99 11.18
CA ALA A 16 47.53 -1.36 10.08
C ALA A 16 46.04 -1.20 10.35
N GLY A 17 45.38 -2.25 10.88
CA GLY A 17 43.97 -2.20 11.23
C GLY A 17 43.63 -1.21 12.36
N TRP A 18 44.53 -1.11 13.36
CA TRP A 18 44.35 -0.19 14.47
C TRP A 18 44.62 1.27 14.07
N ILE A 19 45.70 1.50 13.30
CA ILE A 19 46.04 2.80 12.74
C ILE A 19 44.94 3.28 11.77
N GLY A 20 44.42 2.40 10.92
CA GLY A 20 43.33 2.73 10.00
C GLY A 20 42.05 3.16 10.72
N LYS A 21 41.75 2.58 11.89
CA LYS A 21 40.61 3.03 12.74
C LYS A 21 40.84 4.40 13.34
N ILE A 22 42.08 4.68 13.85
CA ILE A 22 42.44 5.97 14.42
C ILE A 22 42.40 7.08 13.35
N LEU A 23 42.95 6.79 12.18
CA LEU A 23 42.97 7.75 11.05
C LEU A 23 41.64 7.86 10.32
N LYS A 24 40.61 7.10 10.73
CA LYS A 24 39.30 7.04 10.06
C LYS A 24 39.38 6.72 8.56
N VAL A 25 40.41 5.97 8.14
CA VAL A 25 40.61 5.55 6.73
C VAL A 25 39.90 4.22 6.46
N ILE A 26 39.45 3.49 7.51
CA ILE A 26 38.64 2.29 7.35
C ILE A 26 37.22 2.76 7.06
N GLU A 27 36.73 2.44 5.87
CA GLU A 27 35.32 2.65 5.54
C GLU A 27 34.44 2.01 6.61
N PRO A 28 33.48 2.75 7.19
CA PRO A 28 32.53 2.15 8.12
C PRO A 28 31.79 1.02 7.41
N LYS A 29 31.37 0.01 8.18
CA LYS A 29 30.51 -1.04 7.61
C LYS A 29 29.31 -0.36 6.93
N PRO A 30 28.97 -0.71 5.69
CA PRO A 30 27.88 -0.08 4.96
C PRO A 30 26.53 -0.52 5.58
N THR A 31 26.08 0.23 6.58
CA THR A 31 24.80 0.00 7.28
C THR A 31 23.75 1.03 6.94
N GLY A 32 24.11 2.08 6.19
CA GLY A 32 23.21 3.14 5.78
C GLY A 32 22.16 2.66 4.78
N TRP A 33 21.07 3.39 4.71
CA TRP A 33 19.96 3.15 3.80
C TRP A 33 19.77 4.31 2.84
N LEU A 34 19.53 3.98 1.58
CA LEU A 34 19.11 4.90 0.53
C LEU A 34 17.68 4.54 0.11
N LEU A 35 16.76 5.47 0.26
CA LEU A 35 15.37 5.30 -0.14
C LEU A 35 15.11 6.05 -1.44
N VAL A 36 14.63 5.38 -2.47
CA VAL A 36 14.19 6.01 -3.71
C VAL A 36 12.70 6.26 -3.64
N GLY A 37 12.34 7.54 -3.54
CA GLY A 37 11.03 8.06 -3.20
C GLY A 37 11.08 8.79 -1.85
N ALA A 38 10.45 9.98 -1.77
CA ALA A 38 10.38 10.77 -0.53
C ALA A 38 8.95 11.10 -0.12
N HIS A 39 7.98 10.30 -0.59
CA HIS A 39 6.58 10.42 -0.14
C HIS A 39 6.41 9.99 1.33
N ARG A 40 5.25 10.22 1.90
CA ARG A 40 5.02 10.05 3.35
C ARG A 40 5.38 8.65 3.88
N LEU A 41 5.09 7.58 3.13
CA LEU A 41 5.49 6.22 3.52
C LEU A 41 7.01 6.08 3.64
N ALA A 42 7.75 6.54 2.63
CA ALA A 42 9.21 6.53 2.66
C ALA A 42 9.77 7.35 3.83
N GLN A 43 9.14 8.50 4.16
CA GLN A 43 9.51 9.31 5.32
C GLN A 43 9.30 8.55 6.63
N GLN A 44 8.21 7.79 6.80
CA GLN A 44 7.96 6.99 8.00
C GLN A 44 9.00 5.86 8.16
N VAL A 45 9.35 5.20 7.06
CA VAL A 45 10.44 4.20 7.06
C VAL A 45 11.77 4.86 7.43
N ALA A 46 12.06 6.04 6.89
CA ALA A 46 13.27 6.79 7.22
C ALA A 46 13.31 7.23 8.68
N GLU A 47 12.18 7.69 9.24
CA GLU A 47 12.06 8.04 10.66
C GLU A 47 12.31 6.83 11.57
N PHE A 48 11.76 5.65 11.24
CA PHE A 48 12.01 4.42 11.98
C PHE A 48 13.49 4.02 11.97
N LEU A 49 14.13 4.01 10.82
CA LEU A 49 15.56 3.72 10.70
C LEU A 49 16.42 4.75 11.45
N SER A 50 16.09 6.04 11.34
CA SER A 50 16.81 7.13 12.01
C SER A 50 16.66 7.08 13.53
N SER A 51 15.50 6.63 14.05
CA SER A 51 15.29 6.45 15.50
C SER A 51 16.24 5.39 16.10
N HIS A 52 16.66 4.43 15.26
CA HIS A 52 17.67 3.43 15.61
C HIS A 52 19.11 3.84 15.22
N ARG A 53 19.36 5.13 14.97
CA ARG A 53 20.66 5.71 14.63
C ARG A 53 21.27 5.18 13.32
N ILE A 54 20.45 4.75 12.40
CA ILE A 54 20.86 4.38 11.05
C ILE A 54 20.85 5.63 10.17
N SER A 55 21.92 5.82 9.41
CA SER A 55 21.99 6.89 8.40
C SER A 55 21.02 6.58 7.26
N VAL A 56 20.15 7.51 6.95
CA VAL A 56 19.15 7.35 5.87
C VAL A 56 19.16 8.58 4.98
N THR A 57 19.16 8.35 3.68
CA THR A 57 19.02 9.40 2.67
C THR A 57 17.86 9.07 1.75
N LEU A 58 16.98 10.04 1.49
CA LEU A 58 15.87 9.91 0.55
C LEU A 58 16.20 10.62 -0.76
N LEU A 59 15.84 10.02 -1.89
CA LEU A 59 15.95 10.61 -3.22
C LEU A 59 14.57 10.78 -3.84
N ASP A 60 14.27 11.95 -4.39
CA ASP A 60 13.03 12.16 -5.13
C ASP A 60 13.19 13.27 -6.17
N THR A 61 12.45 13.17 -7.26
CA THR A 61 12.32 14.22 -8.27
C THR A 61 11.17 15.20 -7.98
N ASN A 62 10.40 14.95 -6.93
CA ASN A 62 9.34 15.84 -6.47
C ASN A 62 9.87 16.76 -5.35
N ILE A 63 10.11 18.02 -5.70
CA ILE A 63 10.63 19.01 -4.75
C ILE A 63 9.73 19.22 -3.52
N LYS A 64 8.41 19.01 -3.64
CA LYS A 64 7.49 19.11 -2.51
C LYS A 64 7.74 17.99 -1.51
N CYS A 65 7.88 16.73 -1.97
CA CYS A 65 8.20 15.59 -1.12
C CYS A 65 9.55 15.76 -0.42
N VAL A 66 10.58 16.20 -1.15
CA VAL A 66 11.90 16.50 -0.60
C VAL A 66 11.84 17.61 0.47
N SER A 67 11.10 18.69 0.19
CA SER A 67 10.94 19.78 1.14
C SER A 67 10.21 19.34 2.42
N MET A 68 9.18 18.49 2.30
CA MET A 68 8.47 17.95 3.44
C MET A 68 9.35 17.01 4.28
N ALA A 69 10.14 16.15 3.64
CA ALA A 69 11.09 15.28 4.32
C ALA A 69 12.13 16.11 5.12
N ARG A 70 12.69 17.13 4.51
CA ARG A 70 13.65 18.05 5.17
C ARG A 70 13.04 18.80 6.35
N LYS A 71 11.77 19.24 6.25
CA LYS A 71 11.06 19.87 7.38
C LYS A 71 10.89 18.93 8.58
N ARG A 72 10.89 17.61 8.35
CA ARG A 72 10.85 16.57 9.39
C ARG A 72 12.24 16.19 9.91
N GLY A 73 13.30 16.88 9.46
CA GLY A 73 14.68 16.59 9.87
C GLY A 73 15.31 15.40 9.16
N LEU A 74 14.70 14.89 8.10
CA LEU A 74 15.24 13.79 7.30
C LEU A 74 16.22 14.33 6.24
N ASN A 75 17.28 13.56 5.95
CA ASN A 75 18.17 13.86 4.84
C ASN A 75 17.47 13.46 3.53
N ALA A 76 17.20 14.44 2.67
CA ALA A 76 16.53 14.23 1.40
C ALA A 76 17.16 15.05 0.30
N ILE A 77 17.41 14.43 -0.85
CA ILE A 77 18.10 15.02 -2.00
C ILE A 77 17.12 15.08 -3.17
N PHE A 78 17.03 16.25 -3.79
CA PHE A 78 16.28 16.45 -5.02
C PHE A 78 17.12 15.99 -6.20
N THR A 79 16.93 14.77 -6.64
CA THR A 79 17.66 14.18 -7.76
C THR A 79 16.91 12.97 -8.35
N ASN A 80 17.33 12.56 -9.53
CA ASN A 80 16.79 11.38 -10.19
C ASN A 80 17.70 10.17 -9.92
N ALA A 81 17.15 9.17 -9.20
CA ALA A 81 17.86 7.94 -8.83
C ALA A 81 18.37 7.12 -10.02
N VAL A 82 17.80 7.32 -11.21
CA VAL A 82 18.23 6.60 -12.43
C VAL A 82 19.48 7.20 -13.07
N THR A 83 19.68 8.51 -12.88
CA THR A 83 20.79 9.25 -13.53
C THR A 83 21.90 9.65 -12.59
N VAL A 84 21.67 9.56 -11.27
CA VAL A 84 22.63 9.96 -10.24
C VAL A 84 23.83 9.00 -10.20
N SER A 85 25.04 9.58 -10.04
CA SER A 85 26.25 8.80 -9.76
C SER A 85 26.54 8.74 -8.27
N SER A 86 27.12 7.60 -7.80
CA SER A 86 27.49 7.42 -6.39
C SER A 86 28.50 8.46 -5.90
N ASP A 87 29.26 9.07 -6.80
CA ASP A 87 30.31 10.02 -6.47
C ASP A 87 29.80 11.46 -6.34
N GLU A 88 28.53 11.70 -6.71
CA GLU A 88 27.94 13.04 -6.69
C GLU A 88 27.62 13.53 -5.27
N PHE A 89 27.32 12.60 -4.36
CA PHE A 89 26.84 12.94 -3.03
C PHE A 89 27.62 12.20 -1.93
N PRO A 90 28.22 12.95 -0.97
CA PRO A 90 28.89 12.33 0.18
C PRO A 90 27.98 11.44 1.03
N GLU A 91 26.66 11.69 0.99
CA GLU A 91 25.64 10.93 1.70
C GLU A 91 25.51 9.47 1.24
N PHE A 92 26.06 9.14 0.07
CA PHE A 92 26.07 7.77 -0.44
C PHE A 92 27.19 6.92 0.15
N TYR A 93 28.16 7.55 0.79
CA TYR A 93 29.19 6.80 1.53
C TYR A 93 28.56 6.05 2.72
N GLY A 94 28.88 4.77 2.83
CA GLY A 94 28.39 3.92 3.90
C GLY A 94 26.97 3.39 3.69
N VAL A 95 26.36 3.63 2.51
CA VAL A 95 25.10 2.99 2.12
C VAL A 95 25.33 1.50 1.89
N GLY A 96 24.64 0.66 2.65
CA GLY A 96 24.65 -0.78 2.53
C GLY A 96 23.35 -1.37 2.02
N ASN A 97 22.28 -0.56 1.98
CA ASN A 97 20.96 -1.00 1.56
C ASN A 97 20.26 0.09 0.74
N VAL A 98 19.62 -0.31 -0.31
CA VAL A 98 18.78 0.55 -1.16
C VAL A 98 17.37 0.00 -1.16
N LEU A 99 16.38 0.86 -0.97
CA LEU A 99 14.96 0.50 -1.02
C LEU A 99 14.22 1.46 -1.96
N ALA A 100 13.84 0.96 -3.13
CA ALA A 100 13.08 1.71 -4.10
C ALA A 100 11.57 1.55 -3.85
N VAL A 101 10.91 2.66 -3.52
CA VAL A 101 9.51 2.69 -3.04
C VAL A 101 8.67 3.74 -3.78
N THR A 102 9.01 4.06 -5.01
CA THR A 102 8.15 4.94 -5.81
C THR A 102 6.84 4.24 -6.18
N THR A 103 5.85 5.00 -6.62
CA THR A 103 4.56 4.45 -7.08
C THR A 103 4.63 3.77 -8.45
N ASN A 104 5.80 3.74 -9.08
CA ASN A 104 6.04 3.11 -10.37
C ASN A 104 7.03 1.95 -10.20
N GLU A 105 6.55 0.72 -10.38
CA GLU A 105 7.35 -0.50 -10.21
C GLU A 105 8.51 -0.59 -11.22
N ASP A 106 8.29 -0.18 -12.47
CA ASP A 106 9.34 -0.18 -13.50
C ASP A 106 10.47 0.80 -13.13
N LEU A 107 10.10 1.96 -12.56
CA LEU A 107 11.06 2.93 -12.06
C LEU A 107 11.83 2.38 -10.86
N ASN A 108 11.18 1.64 -9.97
CA ASN A 108 11.84 1.00 -8.83
C ASN A 108 12.88 0.00 -9.29
N GLU A 109 12.54 -0.83 -10.28
CA GLU A 109 13.47 -1.79 -10.86
C GLU A 109 14.65 -1.10 -11.55
N LEU A 110 14.37 -0.11 -12.40
CA LEU A 110 15.41 0.64 -13.10
C LEU A 110 16.35 1.36 -12.14
N ALA A 111 15.82 1.96 -11.07
CA ALA A 111 16.63 2.61 -10.04
C ALA A 111 17.55 1.59 -9.35
N CYS A 112 17.03 0.41 -8.95
CA CYS A 112 17.86 -0.66 -8.39
C CYS A 112 18.96 -1.11 -9.34
N GLN A 113 18.65 -1.33 -10.62
CA GLN A 113 19.63 -1.70 -11.63
C GLN A 113 20.75 -0.67 -11.79
N ARG A 114 20.42 0.61 -11.81
CA ARG A 114 21.40 1.69 -11.94
C ARG A 114 22.26 1.85 -10.69
N LEU A 115 21.63 1.88 -9.53
CA LEU A 115 22.34 2.02 -8.25
C LEU A 115 23.20 0.80 -7.93
N SER A 116 22.82 -0.41 -8.33
CA SER A 116 23.66 -1.62 -8.16
C SER A 116 24.97 -1.55 -8.94
N GLN A 117 25.00 -0.87 -10.08
CA GLN A 117 26.22 -0.68 -10.87
C GLN A 117 27.23 0.24 -10.15
N SER A 118 26.74 1.25 -9.43
CA SER A 118 27.57 2.22 -8.71
C SER A 118 27.83 1.84 -7.25
N MET A 119 26.90 1.09 -6.63
CA MET A 119 26.94 0.69 -5.21
C MET A 119 27.05 -0.84 -5.05
N GLY A 120 27.86 -1.50 -5.84
CA GLY A 120 27.89 -2.97 -6.05
C GLY A 120 27.94 -3.89 -4.83
N ARG A 121 28.08 -3.34 -3.61
CA ARG A 121 28.02 -4.10 -2.33
C ARG A 121 26.72 -3.86 -1.56
N ALA A 122 25.87 -2.93 -2.00
CA ALA A 122 24.60 -2.63 -1.34
C ALA A 122 23.52 -3.66 -1.72
N MET A 123 22.72 -4.03 -0.74
CA MET A 123 21.53 -4.85 -0.99
C MET A 123 20.45 -3.97 -1.63
N MET A 124 19.88 -4.46 -2.71
CA MET A 124 18.84 -3.76 -3.45
C MET A 124 17.47 -4.37 -3.13
N TYR A 125 16.55 -3.54 -2.70
CA TYR A 125 15.15 -3.90 -2.47
C TYR A 125 14.25 -3.00 -3.29
N LYS A 126 13.19 -3.56 -3.83
CA LYS A 126 12.18 -2.79 -4.56
C LYS A 126 10.78 -3.16 -4.10
N TRP A 127 9.95 -2.18 -4.01
CA TRP A 127 8.53 -2.43 -3.86
C TRP A 127 7.98 -2.98 -5.19
N SER A 128 7.31 -4.11 -5.15
CA SER A 128 6.68 -4.75 -6.29
C SER A 128 5.47 -5.53 -5.86
N SER A 129 4.42 -5.49 -6.66
CA SER A 129 3.21 -6.32 -6.48
C SER A 129 3.41 -7.76 -6.96
N THR A 130 4.48 -8.03 -7.71
CA THR A 130 4.77 -9.36 -8.23
C THR A 130 5.58 -10.15 -7.21
N PRO A 131 5.10 -11.31 -6.72
CA PRO A 131 5.86 -12.18 -5.84
C PRO A 131 7.12 -12.70 -6.54
N VAL A 132 8.13 -13.04 -5.74
CA VAL A 132 9.34 -13.73 -6.24
C VAL A 132 8.92 -15.07 -6.85
N ALA A 133 9.20 -15.28 -8.13
CA ALA A 133 9.12 -16.60 -8.74
C ALA A 133 10.21 -17.52 -8.14
N ASP A 134 9.99 -18.85 -8.18
CA ASP A 134 10.77 -19.88 -7.50
C ASP A 134 12.33 -19.72 -7.53
N ASP A 135 12.98 -20.47 -6.66
CA ASP A 135 14.39 -20.40 -6.24
C ASP A 135 15.49 -20.26 -7.34
N ASP A 136 15.21 -20.56 -8.59
CA ASP A 136 16.20 -20.49 -9.69
C ASP A 136 16.51 -19.07 -10.15
N ASP A 137 15.67 -18.09 -9.83
CA ASP A 137 15.82 -16.70 -10.27
C ASP A 137 16.51 -15.77 -9.28
N LYS A 138 16.89 -16.24 -8.10
CA LYS A 138 17.51 -15.39 -7.05
C LYS A 138 18.76 -14.64 -7.51
N ARG A 139 19.50 -15.17 -8.50
CA ARG A 139 20.70 -14.51 -9.04
C ARG A 139 20.36 -13.26 -9.87
N ASN A 140 19.20 -13.24 -10.51
CA ASN A 140 18.75 -12.09 -11.32
C ASN A 140 18.29 -10.92 -10.46
N TYR A 141 17.83 -11.17 -9.22
CA TYR A 141 17.36 -10.13 -8.31
C TYR A 141 18.48 -9.31 -7.65
N ILE A 142 19.74 -9.77 -7.69
CA ILE A 142 20.86 -9.04 -7.08
C ILE A 142 21.03 -7.65 -7.73
N SER A 143 20.81 -7.54 -9.01
CA SER A 143 20.92 -6.26 -9.74
C SER A 143 19.60 -5.52 -9.90
N SER A 144 18.47 -6.25 -10.03
CA SER A 144 17.15 -5.65 -10.27
C SER A 144 16.35 -5.32 -9.00
N GLY A 145 16.88 -5.71 -7.83
CA GLY A 145 16.28 -5.51 -6.52
C GLY A 145 15.36 -6.65 -6.09
N ILE A 146 15.50 -7.07 -4.82
CA ILE A 146 14.65 -8.09 -4.18
C ILE A 146 13.25 -7.50 -4.00
N PRO A 147 12.20 -8.14 -4.55
CA PRO A 147 10.83 -7.69 -4.34
C PRO A 147 10.43 -7.76 -2.87
N VAL A 148 9.90 -6.67 -2.34
CA VAL A 148 9.37 -6.59 -0.99
C VAL A 148 7.97 -6.00 -1.01
N TRP A 149 7.19 -6.22 0.06
CA TRP A 149 5.84 -5.71 0.23
C TRP A 149 4.87 -6.18 -0.86
N THR A 150 5.06 -7.37 -1.38
CA THR A 150 4.25 -7.95 -2.46
C THR A 150 2.77 -8.07 -2.10
N ASN A 151 2.46 -8.17 -0.81
CA ASN A 151 1.08 -8.18 -0.30
C ASN A 151 0.48 -6.77 -0.17
N LEU A 152 1.32 -5.73 -0.16
CA LEU A 152 0.87 -4.35 -0.14
C LEU A 152 0.63 -3.92 -1.58
N ARG A 153 -0.60 -4.06 -2.04
CA ARG A 153 -0.95 -3.52 -3.37
C ARG A 153 -0.65 -2.03 -3.40
N LEU A 154 0.40 -1.70 -4.12
CA LEU A 154 0.79 -0.35 -4.48
C LEU A 154 -0.21 0.25 -5.44
N SER A 155 -1.43 0.34 -5.07
CA SER A 155 -2.26 1.26 -5.79
C SER A 155 -1.84 2.68 -5.35
N ARG A 156 -1.91 3.60 -6.28
CA ARG A 156 -1.95 5.05 -6.01
C ARG A 156 -2.81 5.37 -4.77
N MET A 157 -3.77 4.51 -4.46
CA MET A 157 -4.63 4.51 -3.29
C MET A 157 -3.90 4.36 -1.95
N VAL A 158 -2.93 3.44 -1.81
CA VAL A 158 -2.18 3.28 -0.55
C VAL A 158 -1.36 4.53 -0.27
N THR A 159 -0.76 5.12 -1.30
CA THR A 159 -0.01 6.38 -1.16
C THR A 159 -0.94 7.52 -0.80
N MET A 160 -2.11 7.64 -1.42
CA MET A 160 -3.10 8.67 -1.11
C MET A 160 -3.68 8.51 0.31
N CYS A 161 -3.98 7.29 0.75
CA CYS A 161 -4.45 7.03 2.11
C CYS A 161 -3.39 7.42 3.15
N ILE A 162 -2.11 7.10 2.91
CA ILE A 162 -1.02 7.50 3.80
C ILE A 162 -0.84 9.03 3.79
N GLU A 163 -1.04 9.69 2.66
CA GLU A 163 -1.02 11.15 2.55
C GLU A 163 -2.22 11.81 3.22
N GLY A 164 -3.39 11.14 3.22
CA GLY A 164 -4.64 11.59 3.83
C GLY A 164 -4.74 11.43 5.36
N ALA A 165 -3.76 10.83 6.03
CA ALA A 165 -3.74 10.50 7.47
C ALA A 165 -4.61 9.30 7.89
N ASP A 166 -5.11 8.49 6.94
CA ASP A 166 -6.08 7.42 7.20
C ASP A 166 -5.44 6.09 7.54
N ILE A 167 -4.14 6.01 7.42
CA ILE A 167 -3.37 4.84 7.75
C ILE A 167 -2.34 5.23 8.79
N THR A 168 -2.46 4.64 9.96
CA THR A 168 -1.47 4.81 11.01
C THR A 168 -0.39 3.75 10.85
N ILE A 169 0.81 4.21 10.65
CA ILE A 169 2.00 3.38 10.74
C ILE A 169 2.44 3.41 12.20
N THR A 170 2.51 2.24 12.81
CA THR A 170 2.88 2.10 14.23
C THR A 170 4.10 1.23 14.39
N ILE A 171 4.85 1.47 15.47
CA ILE A 171 5.94 0.60 15.89
C ILE A 171 5.36 -0.42 16.87
N VAL A 172 5.47 -1.70 16.51
CA VAL A 172 5.01 -2.83 17.32
C VAL A 172 6.23 -3.60 17.82
N LYS A 173 6.35 -3.76 19.14
CA LYS A 173 7.39 -4.61 19.73
C LYS A 173 6.97 -6.07 19.69
N TYR A 174 7.90 -6.92 19.32
CA TYR A 174 7.69 -8.35 19.32
C TYR A 174 7.50 -8.87 20.75
N ASP A 175 6.49 -9.70 20.94
CA ASP A 175 6.29 -10.46 22.20
C ASP A 175 6.47 -11.95 21.89
N PRO A 176 7.61 -12.55 22.23
CA PRO A 176 7.88 -13.97 21.95
C PRO A 176 6.86 -14.92 22.56
N LYS A 177 6.20 -14.51 23.65
CA LYS A 177 5.19 -15.35 24.32
C LYS A 177 3.89 -15.42 23.53
N LYS A 178 3.57 -14.37 22.80
CA LYS A 178 2.35 -14.31 21.96
C LYS A 178 2.63 -14.79 20.55
N GLY A 179 3.87 -14.66 20.06
CA GLY A 179 4.25 -15.04 18.71
C GLY A 179 3.51 -14.30 17.59
N VAL A 180 2.85 -13.18 17.90
CA VAL A 180 2.03 -12.43 16.95
C VAL A 180 2.91 -11.48 16.14
N ILE A 181 2.88 -11.64 14.84
CA ILE A 181 3.56 -10.77 13.87
C ILE A 181 2.48 -9.93 13.17
N PRO A 182 2.66 -8.60 13.02
CA PRO A 182 1.74 -7.78 12.27
C PRO A 182 1.62 -8.23 10.80
N GLU A 183 0.43 -8.15 10.21
CA GLU A 183 0.22 -8.61 8.83
C GLU A 183 0.94 -7.77 7.77
N ASN A 184 1.06 -6.46 8.00
CA ASN A 184 1.58 -5.50 7.02
C ASN A 184 2.87 -4.85 7.52
N VAL A 185 3.93 -5.63 7.61
CA VAL A 185 5.25 -5.15 8.05
C VAL A 185 5.95 -4.41 6.91
N LEU A 186 6.31 -3.15 7.16
CA LEU A 186 7.10 -2.32 6.25
C LEU A 186 8.60 -2.48 6.53
N MET A 187 8.97 -2.55 7.81
CA MET A 187 10.35 -2.70 8.23
C MET A 187 10.38 -3.53 9.51
N CYS A 188 11.35 -4.41 9.62
CA CYS A 188 11.64 -5.19 10.82
C CYS A 188 13.05 -4.88 11.30
N TYR A 189 13.20 -4.59 12.59
CA TYR A 189 14.46 -4.62 13.29
C TYR A 189 14.58 -5.96 14.01
N SER A 190 15.64 -6.72 13.76
CA SER A 190 15.92 -7.99 14.44
C SER A 190 17.42 -8.32 14.35
N ASP A 191 17.99 -8.90 15.39
CA ASP A 191 19.41 -9.29 15.43
C ASP A 191 20.39 -8.18 15.01
N ARG A 192 20.09 -6.95 15.37
CA ARG A 192 20.85 -5.74 15.02
C ARG A 192 20.88 -5.43 13.51
N GLY A 193 19.97 -6.03 12.74
CA GLY A 193 19.76 -5.77 11.33
C GLY A 193 18.39 -5.15 11.06
N PHE A 194 18.23 -4.54 9.87
CA PHE A 194 16.98 -4.00 9.39
C PHE A 194 16.60 -4.70 8.10
N TYR A 195 15.33 -5.11 8.02
CA TYR A 195 14.81 -5.89 6.91
C TYR A 195 13.49 -5.28 6.44
N PRO A 196 13.30 -5.01 5.15
CA PRO A 196 12.01 -4.55 4.62
C PRO A 196 11.03 -5.72 4.42
N TYR A 197 11.15 -6.74 5.24
CA TYR A 197 10.34 -7.96 5.34
C TYR A 197 10.50 -8.56 6.74
N VAL A 198 9.74 -9.58 7.06
CA VAL A 198 9.90 -10.34 8.30
C VAL A 198 10.92 -11.47 8.07
N PRO A 199 12.07 -11.46 8.75
CA PRO A 199 13.04 -12.54 8.64
C PRO A 199 12.53 -13.83 9.29
N GLU A 200 13.04 -14.99 8.88
CA GLU A 200 12.66 -16.30 9.42
C GLU A 200 12.94 -16.43 10.93
N ILE A 201 14.01 -15.79 11.39
CA ILE A 201 14.41 -15.79 12.80
C ILE A 201 14.25 -14.37 13.35
N LEU A 202 13.49 -14.25 14.43
CA LEU A 202 13.28 -13.00 15.14
C LEU A 202 14.00 -13.02 16.49
N SER A 203 14.68 -11.92 16.79
CA SER A 203 15.23 -11.71 18.12
C SER A 203 14.13 -11.32 19.12
N GLU A 204 14.40 -11.51 20.43
CA GLU A 204 13.46 -11.14 21.49
C GLU A 204 13.17 -9.62 21.54
N ASP A 205 14.11 -8.81 21.05
CA ASP A 205 14.05 -7.36 20.98
C ASP A 205 13.56 -6.85 19.61
N ALA A 206 12.99 -7.73 18.77
CA ALA A 206 12.52 -7.32 17.46
C ALA A 206 11.42 -6.27 17.53
N GLU A 207 11.49 -5.30 16.61
CA GLU A 207 10.50 -4.25 16.45
C GLU A 207 10.03 -4.19 14.99
N PHE A 208 8.74 -4.01 14.80
CA PHE A 208 8.13 -3.89 13.49
C PHE A 208 7.60 -2.48 13.26
N LEU A 209 7.99 -1.86 12.18
CA LEU A 209 7.25 -0.77 11.61
C LEU A 209 6.13 -1.39 10.78
N ALA A 210 4.95 -1.37 11.29
CA ALA A 210 3.80 -2.00 10.67
C ALA A 210 2.72 -0.99 10.33
N PHE A 211 2.06 -1.32 9.29
CA PHE A 211 0.91 -0.66 8.80
C PHE A 211 -0.32 -1.26 9.51
N ASN A 212 -0.85 -0.54 10.45
CA ASN A 212 -2.12 -0.94 10.99
C ASN A 212 -3.20 -0.56 9.98
N GLN A 213 -3.74 -1.57 9.32
CA GLN A 213 -5.10 -1.42 8.86
C GLN A 213 -5.92 -1.13 10.12
N PHE A 214 -6.33 0.12 10.29
CA PHE A 214 -7.34 0.39 11.29
C PHE A 214 -8.51 -0.54 10.97
N ASP A 215 -8.90 -1.26 11.97
CA ASP A 215 -10.27 -1.67 12.14
C ASP A 215 -11.10 -0.40 12.49
N VAL A 216 -11.08 0.57 11.59
CA VAL A 216 -12.16 1.52 11.49
C VAL A 216 -13.27 0.63 10.98
N GLY A 217 -14.11 0.17 11.87
CA GLY A 217 -15.31 -0.56 11.51
C GLY A 217 -15.88 0.16 10.31
N LEU A 218 -16.16 -0.56 9.24
CA LEU A 218 -16.72 0.04 8.04
C LEU A 218 -17.87 0.89 8.50
N ASP A 219 -17.69 2.22 8.53
CA ASP A 219 -18.75 3.17 8.86
C ASP A 219 -19.70 3.24 7.65
N LEU A 220 -20.15 2.03 7.31
CA LEU A 220 -20.95 1.71 6.14
C LEU A 220 -22.35 1.39 6.63
N GLN A 221 -23.26 2.28 6.32
CA GLN A 221 -24.67 2.04 6.60
C GLN A 221 -25.28 1.26 5.44
N LEU A 222 -25.77 0.08 5.72
CA LEU A 222 -26.65 -0.69 4.86
C LEU A 222 -27.99 -0.87 5.55
N ASP A 223 -29.02 -0.36 4.91
CA ASP A 223 -30.40 -0.63 5.32
C ASP A 223 -30.94 -1.82 4.53
N PRO A 224 -31.67 -2.75 5.16
CA PRO A 224 -32.39 -3.80 4.43
C PRO A 224 -33.28 -3.28 3.31
N ASP A 225 -33.80 -2.09 3.40
CA ASP A 225 -34.65 -1.49 2.36
C ASP A 225 -33.86 -0.99 1.14
N TRP A 226 -32.54 -0.87 1.26
CA TRP A 226 -31.66 -0.52 0.14
C TRP A 226 -31.09 -1.73 -0.60
N VAL A 227 -31.47 -2.94 -0.22
CA VAL A 227 -31.17 -4.17 -0.98
C VAL A 227 -32.40 -4.59 -1.75
N ILE A 228 -32.30 -4.66 -3.06
CA ILE A 228 -33.43 -4.94 -3.95
C ILE A 228 -33.12 -6.04 -4.96
N VAL A 229 -34.16 -6.66 -5.49
CA VAL A 229 -34.14 -7.40 -6.74
C VAL A 229 -34.83 -6.50 -7.77
N SER A 230 -34.13 -6.13 -8.82
CA SER A 230 -34.57 -5.12 -9.81
C SER A 230 -35.00 -5.76 -11.11
N GLU A 231 -36.06 -5.24 -11.70
CA GLU A 231 -36.54 -5.55 -13.05
C GLU A 231 -36.11 -4.47 -14.08
N ALA A 232 -35.27 -3.53 -13.66
CA ALA A 232 -34.78 -2.45 -14.50
C ALA A 232 -34.06 -2.95 -15.75
N LYS A 233 -34.12 -2.21 -16.82
CA LYS A 233 -33.53 -2.57 -18.12
C LYS A 233 -32.21 -1.89 -18.42
N ASN A 234 -31.86 -0.88 -17.63
CA ASN A 234 -30.63 -0.10 -17.75
C ASN A 234 -30.21 0.47 -16.41
N LEU A 235 -28.95 0.93 -16.29
CA LEU A 235 -28.41 1.48 -15.05
C LEU A 235 -29.16 2.72 -14.55
N ALA A 236 -29.67 3.56 -15.43
CA ALA A 236 -30.42 4.77 -15.04
C ALA A 236 -31.71 4.40 -14.28
N GLU A 237 -32.42 3.36 -14.73
CA GLU A 237 -33.60 2.84 -14.04
C GLU A 237 -33.22 2.27 -12.67
N VAL A 238 -32.09 1.51 -12.58
CA VAL A 238 -31.58 0.98 -11.30
C VAL A 238 -31.26 2.10 -10.31
N PHE A 239 -30.59 3.17 -10.77
CA PHE A 239 -30.33 4.34 -9.94
C PHE A 239 -31.61 4.96 -9.43
N GLY A 240 -32.62 5.10 -10.29
CA GLY A 240 -33.95 5.58 -9.89
C GLY A 240 -34.61 4.74 -8.82
N GLU A 241 -34.58 3.39 -8.94
CA GLU A 241 -35.15 2.48 -7.95
C GLU A 241 -34.42 2.56 -6.60
N LEU A 242 -33.10 2.57 -6.61
CA LEU A 242 -32.29 2.65 -5.39
C LEU A 242 -32.46 4.01 -4.70
N LEU A 243 -32.35 5.12 -5.44
CA LEU A 243 -32.37 6.45 -4.86
C LEU A 243 -33.79 6.89 -4.43
N THR A 244 -34.83 6.33 -5.03
CA THR A 244 -36.21 6.52 -4.52
C THR A 244 -36.33 5.95 -3.09
N ARG A 245 -35.71 4.81 -2.83
CA ARG A 245 -35.70 4.21 -1.48
C ARG A 245 -34.85 5.02 -0.50
N LEU A 246 -33.75 5.58 -0.98
CA LEU A 246 -32.91 6.46 -0.17
C LEU A 246 -33.64 7.75 0.21
N HIS A 247 -34.42 8.33 -0.71
CA HIS A 247 -35.22 9.54 -0.44
C HIS A 247 -36.22 9.33 0.70
N HIS A 248 -36.78 8.13 0.85
CA HIS A 248 -37.65 7.84 2.00
C HIS A 248 -36.90 7.86 3.33
N ALA A 249 -35.61 7.52 3.34
CA ALA A 249 -34.78 7.53 4.53
C ALA A 249 -34.12 8.88 4.80
N ILE A 250 -33.79 9.62 3.75
CA ILE A 250 -33.09 10.91 3.80
C ILE A 250 -33.84 11.90 2.85
N PRO A 251 -34.95 12.49 3.29
CA PRO A 251 -35.80 13.35 2.44
C PRO A 251 -35.11 14.62 1.95
N ASP A 252 -34.09 15.11 2.67
CA ASP A 252 -33.37 16.35 2.35
C ASP A 252 -32.32 16.15 1.23
N LEU A 253 -32.06 14.88 0.82
CA LEU A 253 -31.10 14.58 -0.24
C LEU A 253 -31.72 14.83 -1.62
N ASP A 254 -31.05 15.63 -2.43
CA ASP A 254 -31.44 15.87 -3.83
C ASP A 254 -31.17 14.64 -4.69
N THR A 255 -32.12 13.72 -4.68
CA THR A 255 -31.98 12.43 -5.40
C THR A 255 -32.11 12.62 -6.91
N GLU A 256 -32.80 13.64 -7.41
CA GLU A 256 -32.89 13.92 -8.84
C GLU A 256 -31.54 14.38 -9.40
N TRP A 257 -30.88 15.31 -8.72
CA TRP A 257 -29.53 15.70 -9.07
C TRP A 257 -28.57 14.49 -9.01
N LEU A 258 -28.69 13.65 -8.00
CA LEU A 258 -27.81 12.50 -7.79
C LEU A 258 -27.98 11.44 -8.89
N ILE A 259 -29.21 11.16 -9.34
CA ILE A 259 -29.46 10.28 -10.48
C ILE A 259 -28.75 10.81 -11.73
N ASN A 260 -28.97 12.09 -12.05
CA ASN A 260 -28.36 12.72 -13.23
C ASN A 260 -26.83 12.72 -13.13
N HIS A 261 -26.27 12.95 -11.94
CA HIS A 261 -24.85 12.93 -11.70
C HIS A 261 -24.24 11.53 -11.90
N LEU A 262 -24.88 10.48 -11.37
CA LEU A 262 -24.43 9.08 -11.56
C LEU A 262 -24.53 8.65 -13.03
N ILE A 263 -25.55 9.06 -13.74
CA ILE A 263 -25.69 8.80 -15.17
C ILE A 263 -24.55 9.50 -15.95
N ALA A 264 -24.25 10.75 -15.61
CA ALA A 264 -23.16 11.49 -16.25
C ALA A 264 -21.78 10.82 -15.97
N LEU A 265 -21.53 10.39 -14.74
CA LEU A 265 -20.32 9.65 -14.39
C LEU A 265 -20.21 8.34 -15.17
N GLU A 266 -21.29 7.58 -15.29
CA GLU A 266 -21.30 6.32 -16.05
C GLU A 266 -21.05 6.53 -17.54
N HIS A 267 -21.49 7.68 -18.10
CA HIS A 267 -21.16 8.07 -19.47
C HIS A 267 -19.69 8.44 -19.67
N GLU A 268 -19.03 8.95 -18.64
CA GLU A 268 -17.63 9.36 -18.71
C GLU A 268 -16.70 8.20 -18.39
N TYR A 269 -17.04 7.40 -17.36
CA TYR A 269 -16.25 6.26 -16.87
C TYR A 269 -17.18 5.10 -16.53
N SER A 270 -16.91 3.93 -17.12
CA SER A 270 -17.68 2.73 -16.76
C SER A 270 -17.42 2.33 -15.31
N SER A 271 -18.49 2.09 -14.57
CA SER A 271 -18.43 1.56 -13.19
C SER A 271 -18.29 0.05 -13.14
N VAL A 272 -18.22 -0.66 -14.26
CA VAL A 272 -18.12 -2.12 -14.34
C VAL A 272 -16.73 -2.55 -13.89
N ILE A 273 -16.67 -3.38 -12.83
CA ILE A 273 -15.44 -3.92 -12.25
C ILE A 273 -15.18 -5.38 -12.63
N GLY A 274 -15.98 -5.92 -13.56
CA GLY A 274 -15.94 -7.31 -13.99
C GLY A 274 -16.85 -8.22 -13.17
N HIS A 275 -16.91 -9.48 -13.55
CA HIS A 275 -17.69 -10.53 -12.88
C HIS A 275 -19.20 -10.24 -12.76
N GLY A 276 -19.77 -9.53 -13.71
CA GLY A 276 -21.18 -9.14 -13.68
C GLY A 276 -21.54 -8.06 -12.64
N VAL A 277 -20.56 -7.31 -12.14
CA VAL A 277 -20.77 -6.30 -11.11
C VAL A 277 -20.41 -4.91 -11.61
N ALA A 278 -21.35 -3.97 -11.46
CA ALA A 278 -21.10 -2.53 -11.54
C ALA A 278 -21.03 -1.94 -10.13
N LEU A 279 -20.05 -1.08 -9.90
CA LEU A 279 -19.80 -0.38 -8.64
C LEU A 279 -19.82 1.14 -8.85
N PRO A 280 -20.99 1.71 -9.18
CA PRO A 280 -21.13 3.16 -9.25
C PRO A 280 -20.90 3.78 -7.87
N HIS A 281 -20.12 4.87 -7.82
CA HIS A 281 -19.77 5.50 -6.56
C HIS A 281 -19.54 7.00 -6.73
N THR A 282 -19.90 7.76 -5.70
CA THR A 282 -19.65 9.20 -5.67
C THR A 282 -19.64 9.75 -4.25
N TYR A 283 -19.16 10.99 -4.13
CA TYR A 283 -19.21 11.75 -2.89
C TYR A 283 -20.46 12.63 -2.87
N ILE A 284 -21.10 12.71 -1.70
CA ILE A 284 -22.26 13.58 -1.49
C ILE A 284 -22.11 14.38 -0.19
N ASP A 285 -22.75 15.54 -0.14
CA ASP A 285 -22.85 16.35 1.07
C ASP A 285 -24.05 15.90 1.91
N GLY A 286 -24.06 16.20 3.21
CA GLY A 286 -25.23 15.98 4.08
C GLY A 286 -25.39 14.57 4.65
N ILE A 287 -24.39 13.70 4.51
CA ILE A 287 -24.34 12.39 5.17
C ILE A 287 -23.11 12.27 6.07
N GLU A 288 -23.26 11.57 7.18
CA GLU A 288 -22.17 11.35 8.15
C GLU A 288 -21.41 10.06 7.90
N ARG A 289 -22.04 9.09 7.22
CA ARG A 289 -21.55 7.73 6.97
C ARG A 289 -21.69 7.37 5.52
N SER A 290 -20.86 6.45 5.04
CA SER A 290 -21.04 5.89 3.70
C SER A 290 -22.29 5.02 3.63
N LEU A 291 -23.07 5.19 2.56
CA LEU A 291 -24.30 4.45 2.31
C LEU A 291 -24.05 3.42 1.22
N LEU A 292 -24.37 2.17 1.50
CA LEU A 292 -24.27 1.08 0.53
C LEU A 292 -25.65 0.61 0.14
N MET A 293 -25.90 0.57 -1.16
CA MET A 293 -27.13 0.10 -1.74
C MET A 293 -26.82 -1.01 -2.74
N VAL A 294 -27.62 -2.07 -2.76
CA VAL A 294 -27.36 -3.22 -3.62
C VAL A 294 -28.61 -3.59 -4.41
N ALA A 295 -28.46 -3.65 -5.73
CA ALA A 295 -29.48 -4.21 -6.61
C ALA A 295 -28.97 -5.50 -7.27
N LYS A 296 -29.70 -6.61 -7.11
CA LYS A 296 -29.54 -7.79 -7.94
C LYS A 296 -30.47 -7.68 -9.12
N MET A 297 -29.95 -7.85 -10.31
CA MET A 297 -30.75 -7.81 -11.53
C MET A 297 -31.49 -9.13 -11.73
N ASN A 298 -32.77 -9.09 -12.02
CA ASN A 298 -33.55 -10.29 -12.39
C ASN A 298 -33.18 -10.78 -13.80
N LYS A 299 -32.84 -9.83 -14.68
CA LYS A 299 -32.21 -10.07 -15.98
C LYS A 299 -30.99 -9.17 -16.09
N PRO A 300 -29.84 -9.70 -16.58
CA PRO A 300 -28.63 -8.88 -16.72
C PRO A 300 -28.89 -7.62 -17.55
N VAL A 301 -28.28 -6.54 -17.14
CA VAL A 301 -28.31 -5.25 -17.86
C VAL A 301 -27.00 -5.11 -18.63
N ILE A 302 -27.06 -4.65 -19.88
CA ILE A 302 -25.88 -4.43 -20.70
C ILE A 302 -25.26 -3.07 -20.35
N CYS A 303 -23.94 -3.06 -20.13
CA CYS A 303 -23.18 -1.83 -19.93
C CYS A 303 -23.20 -0.94 -21.19
N GLN A 304 -23.32 0.37 -21.01
CA GLN A 304 -23.35 1.32 -22.15
C GLN A 304 -22.01 1.38 -22.91
N HIS A 305 -20.89 1.07 -22.25
CA HIS A 305 -19.54 1.15 -22.82
C HIS A 305 -18.98 -0.19 -23.31
N GLY A 306 -19.77 -1.24 -23.37
CA GLY A 306 -19.28 -2.56 -23.77
C GLY A 306 -20.39 -3.58 -23.95
N THR A 307 -20.00 -4.84 -24.00
CA THR A 307 -20.90 -5.99 -24.09
C THR A 307 -21.06 -6.70 -22.74
N ASP A 308 -20.53 -6.09 -21.66
CA ASP A 308 -20.53 -6.72 -20.33
C ASP A 308 -21.95 -6.75 -19.76
N GLU A 309 -22.36 -7.93 -19.35
CA GLU A 309 -23.61 -8.16 -18.65
C GLU A 309 -23.43 -7.86 -17.16
N ILE A 310 -24.35 -7.08 -16.59
CA ILE A 310 -24.36 -6.67 -15.19
C ILE A 310 -25.47 -7.40 -14.46
N ASP A 311 -25.10 -8.26 -13.51
CA ASP A 311 -26.00 -9.00 -12.63
C ASP A 311 -26.25 -8.27 -11.30
N TYR A 312 -25.29 -7.45 -10.88
CA TYR A 312 -25.32 -6.72 -9.61
C TYR A 312 -24.89 -5.27 -9.79
N VAL A 313 -25.62 -4.39 -9.17
CA VAL A 313 -25.23 -2.99 -9.01
C VAL A 313 -25.04 -2.70 -7.53
N VAL A 314 -23.83 -2.29 -7.17
CA VAL A 314 -23.44 -1.93 -5.80
C VAL A 314 -23.15 -0.44 -5.77
N LEU A 315 -24.13 0.36 -5.38
CA LEU A 315 -23.99 1.82 -5.31
C LEU A 315 -23.41 2.24 -3.96
N LEU A 316 -22.29 2.97 -4.00
CA LEU A 316 -21.64 3.54 -2.82
C LEU A 316 -21.71 5.06 -2.85
N LEU A 317 -22.34 5.64 -1.84
CA LEU A 317 -22.38 7.08 -1.61
C LEU A 317 -21.59 7.40 -0.35
N SER A 318 -20.67 8.33 -0.38
CA SER A 318 -19.79 8.62 0.76
C SER A 318 -19.76 10.10 1.09
N PRO A 319 -19.52 10.45 2.39
CA PRO A 319 -19.34 11.82 2.80
C PRO A 319 -18.18 12.48 2.05
N LYS A 320 -18.41 13.69 1.56
CA LYS A 320 -17.39 14.44 0.80
C LYS A 320 -16.20 14.88 1.66
N ASP A 321 -16.42 15.05 2.93
CA ASP A 321 -15.42 15.44 3.93
C ASP A 321 -14.61 14.25 4.47
N LYS A 322 -14.95 13.00 4.11
CA LYS A 322 -14.29 11.75 4.55
C LYS A 322 -13.89 10.86 3.37
N PRO A 323 -13.00 11.30 2.47
CA PRO A 323 -12.61 10.53 1.28
C PRO A 323 -11.96 9.19 1.63
N GLU A 324 -11.38 9.07 2.79
CA GLU A 324 -10.77 7.87 3.34
C GLU A 324 -11.77 6.73 3.54
N VAL A 325 -12.92 7.04 4.12
CA VAL A 325 -14.00 6.07 4.35
C VAL A 325 -14.49 5.50 3.01
N HIS A 326 -14.59 6.36 2.00
CA HIS A 326 -14.96 5.98 0.64
C HIS A 326 -13.99 4.97 0.02
N ILE A 327 -12.70 5.29 0.06
CA ILE A 327 -11.65 4.43 -0.52
C ILE A 327 -11.60 3.07 0.18
N LYS A 328 -11.76 3.08 1.51
CA LYS A 328 -11.81 1.84 2.30
C LYS A 328 -13.02 1.00 1.91
N ALA A 329 -14.20 1.59 1.82
CA ALA A 329 -15.42 0.90 1.41
C ALA A 329 -15.27 0.29 0.01
N LEU A 330 -14.74 1.04 -0.98
CA LEU A 330 -14.45 0.52 -2.31
C LEU A 330 -13.48 -0.67 -2.28
N SER A 331 -12.41 -0.59 -1.48
CA SER A 331 -11.44 -1.67 -1.34
C SER A 331 -12.08 -2.94 -0.79
N GLU A 332 -12.88 -2.84 0.26
CA GLU A 332 -13.52 -4.00 0.89
C GLU A 332 -14.59 -4.62 -0.03
N ILE A 333 -15.38 -3.79 -0.71
CA ILE A 333 -16.36 -4.25 -1.70
C ILE A 333 -15.63 -5.00 -2.84
N SER A 334 -14.56 -4.42 -3.36
CA SER A 334 -13.78 -5.03 -4.44
C SER A 334 -13.15 -6.37 -4.02
N LYS A 335 -12.56 -6.45 -2.83
CA LYS A 335 -12.02 -7.71 -2.27
C LYS A 335 -13.11 -8.78 -2.14
N PHE A 336 -14.29 -8.36 -1.66
CA PHE A 336 -15.43 -9.27 -1.52
C PHE A 336 -15.86 -9.84 -2.87
N ILE A 337 -15.91 -8.99 -3.91
CA ILE A 337 -16.37 -9.39 -5.26
C ILE A 337 -15.30 -10.23 -5.99
N VAL A 338 -14.01 -9.96 -5.80
CA VAL A 338 -12.93 -10.75 -6.41
C VAL A 338 -12.87 -12.18 -5.85
N ASN A 339 -13.37 -12.43 -4.65
CA ASN A 339 -13.35 -13.75 -4.03
C ASN A 339 -14.38 -14.70 -4.68
N ASP A 340 -13.91 -15.84 -5.22
CA ASP A 340 -14.75 -16.82 -5.92
C ASP A 340 -15.88 -17.42 -5.07
N ASP A 341 -15.62 -17.68 -3.78
CA ASP A 341 -16.62 -18.26 -2.89
C ASP A 341 -17.75 -17.28 -2.58
N ASN A 342 -17.41 -15.99 -2.45
CA ASN A 342 -18.41 -14.94 -2.27
C ASN A 342 -19.27 -14.77 -3.51
N ARG A 343 -18.66 -14.81 -4.72
CA ARG A 343 -19.42 -14.76 -5.97
C ARG A 343 -20.37 -15.94 -6.13
N LYS A 344 -19.95 -17.16 -5.79
CA LYS A 344 -20.82 -18.34 -5.79
C LYS A 344 -22.01 -18.18 -4.83
N LYS A 345 -21.76 -17.64 -3.63
CA LYS A 345 -22.82 -17.33 -2.66
C LYS A 345 -23.79 -16.28 -3.22
N LEU A 346 -23.27 -15.18 -3.80
CA LEU A 346 -24.11 -14.16 -4.44
C LEU A 346 -24.96 -14.75 -5.56
N ALA A 347 -24.38 -15.56 -6.44
CA ALA A 347 -25.10 -16.22 -7.53
C ALA A 347 -26.23 -17.12 -7.02
N SER A 348 -26.04 -17.76 -5.86
CA SER A 348 -27.05 -18.64 -5.24
C SER A 348 -28.15 -17.87 -4.48
N ALA A 349 -27.96 -16.61 -4.19
CA ALA A 349 -28.93 -15.78 -3.48
C ALA A 349 -30.19 -15.58 -4.34
N GLN A 350 -31.35 -15.93 -3.84
CA GLN A 350 -32.63 -15.75 -4.54
C GLN A 350 -33.47 -14.64 -3.94
N THR A 351 -33.22 -14.31 -2.69
CA THR A 351 -34.01 -13.33 -1.95
C THR A 351 -33.14 -12.17 -1.45
N LYS A 352 -33.78 -11.03 -1.16
CA LYS A 352 -33.19 -9.90 -0.47
C LYS A 352 -32.51 -10.33 0.84
N SER A 353 -33.12 -11.24 1.61
CA SER A 353 -32.57 -11.76 2.88
C SER A 353 -31.29 -12.54 2.67
N ASP A 354 -31.19 -13.32 1.58
CA ASP A 354 -29.96 -14.05 1.24
C ASP A 354 -28.83 -13.08 0.93
N LEU A 355 -29.10 -12.05 0.14
CA LEU A 355 -28.12 -11.01 -0.20
C LEU A 355 -27.60 -10.30 1.05
N ILE A 356 -28.47 -9.91 1.97
CA ILE A 356 -28.09 -9.25 3.22
C ILE A 356 -27.20 -10.18 4.07
N THR A 357 -27.55 -11.46 4.16
CA THR A 357 -26.79 -12.45 4.95
C THR A 357 -25.39 -12.69 4.35
N ILE A 358 -25.26 -12.65 3.03
CA ILE A 358 -24.00 -12.88 2.33
C ILE A 358 -23.10 -11.66 2.41
N LEU A 359 -23.66 -10.47 2.25
CA LEU A 359 -22.89 -9.22 2.27
C LEU A 359 -22.41 -8.85 3.69
N PHE A 360 -23.16 -9.26 4.73
CA PHE A 360 -22.90 -8.88 6.13
C PHE A 360 -23.09 -10.05 7.10
N PRO A 361 -22.19 -11.05 7.07
CA PRO A 361 -22.32 -12.28 7.88
C PRO A 361 -22.31 -12.00 9.39
N ASP A 362 -21.70 -10.92 9.86
CA ASP A 362 -21.53 -10.60 11.28
C ASP A 362 -22.73 -9.85 11.92
N ARG A 363 -23.69 -9.39 11.12
CA ARG A 363 -24.90 -8.73 11.63
C ARG A 363 -25.88 -9.64 12.37
N LYS A 364 -25.66 -10.96 12.37
CA LYS A 364 -26.49 -11.94 13.10
C LYS A 364 -26.29 -11.93 14.63
N LYS A 365 -25.35 -11.13 15.16
CA LYS A 365 -25.05 -11.11 16.62
C LYS A 365 -25.72 -9.97 17.40
N GLU A 366 -26.44 -9.09 16.73
CA GLU A 366 -27.24 -8.05 17.42
C GLU A 366 -28.73 -8.34 17.27
N LYS A 367 -29.23 -9.29 18.08
CA LYS A 367 -30.64 -9.42 18.47
C LYS A 367 -30.72 -9.81 19.94
#